data_11e67bd8c88f996735bf0476462cc0bc
#
_entry.id   11e67bd8c88f996735bf0476462cc0bc
#
_cell.length_a   1.000
_cell.length_b   1.000
_cell.length_c   1.000
_cell.angle_alpha   90.00
_cell.angle_beta   90.00
_cell.angle_gamma   90.00
#
_symmetry.space_group_name_H-M   'P 1'
#
loop_
_entity.id
_entity.type
_entity.pdbx_description
1 polymer ?
#
loop_
_entity_poly.entity_id
_entity_poly.type
_entity_poly.pdbx_seq_one_letter_code
_entity_poly.pdbx_strand_id
1 'polypeptide(L)'
;MSIALGADLFDSAAYALFARDGRLLTPWGTERIDSMNDWPMMMPCVATITPIEVKAMSKEERTSLLARYNLEMTLSELSRCKQAIRDGTLWRLVERRSHQHPALREAFLWLSTRPQQAMMKLKMLDDLILNDRDAGRERGPDSGAWEEGWNWLVHAQETPRKGGEPWGGEDTFVRPQIVSARRNLIERWTPLENQGRGCESVLIMHGSSGPWRERLSDIMVRITHHAPGLEVLILTPVGLVPYSLEDLNPFAHIDGPDWLWRRRPNLSWIRRELDRLHLGERKIITVDMLGDGIQARCMEALQQAGVVDAVDDTESSPTHLDRDGREAAKLIVYRRLVSDKLSVLMNVESQAARNLLADATFVVNRQGRVKNAITGAGAHIASPRLGDGGLSLTDEGAVALHGLRKLEAPTQMPSSTSQPPKGAGPAWVMVNEDAEPFVRQGRNVFHGFVLAVDPWIRPSQTCLIVNKSGALLGHGLANGTADEFTGFTKGIAVKTRGGLSL
;
A
#
# COMPACT_ATOMS: atom_id res chain seq x y z
N MET A 1 -20.63 4.99 -2.91
CA MET A 1 -20.17 4.04 -3.95
C MET A 1 -19.98 4.72 -5.30
N SER A 2 -20.98 5.39 -5.87
CA SER A 2 -20.86 6.08 -7.18
C SER A 2 -19.69 7.06 -7.26
N ILE A 3 -19.44 7.84 -6.19
CA ILE A 3 -18.27 8.74 -6.11
C ILE A 3 -16.95 7.95 -6.21
N ALA A 4 -16.85 6.78 -5.57
CA ALA A 4 -15.66 5.95 -5.66
C ALA A 4 -15.46 5.34 -7.07
N LEU A 5 -16.52 5.28 -7.86
CA LEU A 5 -16.51 4.86 -9.26
C LEU A 5 -16.33 6.02 -10.25
N GLY A 6 -16.06 7.25 -9.78
CA GLY A 6 -15.75 8.41 -10.60
C GLY A 6 -16.93 9.31 -10.94
N ALA A 7 -18.09 9.15 -10.29
CA ALA A 7 -19.20 10.09 -10.49
C ALA A 7 -18.94 11.41 -9.76
N ASP A 8 -18.92 12.51 -10.48
CA ASP A 8 -18.61 13.85 -9.97
C ASP A 8 -19.84 14.73 -9.70
N LEU A 9 -20.92 14.48 -10.45
CA LEU A 9 -22.14 15.26 -10.38
C LEU A 9 -23.32 14.36 -10.03
N PHE A 10 -24.19 14.87 -9.15
CA PHE A 10 -25.37 14.18 -8.70
C PHE A 10 -26.56 15.13 -8.76
N ASP A 11 -27.64 14.67 -9.30
CA ASP A 11 -28.98 15.27 -9.15
C ASP A 11 -29.74 14.51 -8.06
N SER A 12 -30.46 15.22 -7.23
CA SER A 12 -31.24 14.60 -6.17
C SER A 12 -32.50 15.40 -5.82
N ALA A 13 -33.65 14.81 -6.02
CA ALA A 13 -34.92 15.23 -5.44
C ALA A 13 -35.25 14.46 -4.15
N ALA A 14 -34.38 13.52 -3.74
CA ALA A 14 -34.64 12.59 -2.63
C ALA A 14 -34.91 13.33 -1.30
N TYR A 15 -34.22 14.44 -1.04
CA TYR A 15 -34.43 15.23 0.15
C TYR A 15 -35.87 15.72 0.33
N ALA A 16 -36.47 16.13 -0.75
CA ALA A 16 -37.86 16.62 -0.74
C ALA A 16 -38.89 15.49 -0.79
N LEU A 17 -38.64 14.46 -1.60
CA LEU A 17 -39.57 13.31 -1.75
C LEU A 17 -39.68 12.54 -0.43
N PHE A 18 -38.57 12.24 0.22
CA PHE A 18 -38.60 11.56 1.52
C PHE A 18 -39.24 12.42 2.62
N ALA A 19 -39.03 13.73 2.59
CA ALA A 19 -39.67 14.63 3.55
C ALA A 19 -41.18 14.61 3.46
N ARG A 20 -41.78 14.54 2.23
CA ARG A 20 -43.21 14.40 2.00
C ARG A 20 -43.79 13.14 2.63
N ASP A 21 -42.97 12.05 2.66
CA ASP A 21 -43.33 10.79 3.27
C ASP A 21 -43.06 10.74 4.77
N GLY A 22 -42.60 11.83 5.39
CA GLY A 22 -42.19 11.88 6.79
C GLY A 22 -40.89 11.09 7.09
N ARG A 23 -40.04 10.94 6.08
CA ARG A 23 -38.75 10.23 6.19
C ARG A 23 -37.58 11.19 6.30
N LEU A 24 -36.63 10.81 7.12
CA LEU A 24 -35.31 11.46 7.29
C LEU A 24 -34.23 10.62 6.64
N LEU A 25 -33.28 11.30 6.00
CA LEU A 25 -32.02 10.69 5.56
C LEU A 25 -31.05 10.61 6.73
N THR A 26 -30.39 9.47 6.86
CA THR A 26 -29.31 9.24 7.82
C THR A 26 -28.09 8.63 7.09
N PRO A 27 -26.92 8.62 7.72
CA PRO A 27 -25.75 7.95 7.13
C PRO A 27 -25.94 6.43 6.94
N TRP A 28 -26.92 5.82 7.56
CA TRP A 28 -27.21 4.37 7.52
C TRP A 28 -28.51 4.00 6.83
N GLY A 29 -29.25 4.97 6.30
CA GLY A 29 -30.50 4.70 5.58
C GLY A 29 -31.53 5.80 5.74
N THR A 30 -32.80 5.42 5.74
CA THR A 30 -33.93 6.33 5.98
C THR A 30 -34.73 5.91 7.19
N GLU A 31 -35.16 6.87 7.99
CA GLU A 31 -35.98 6.63 9.16
C GLU A 31 -37.27 7.47 9.11
N ARG A 32 -38.33 7.05 9.82
CA ARG A 32 -39.58 7.78 9.87
C ARG A 32 -39.65 8.65 11.13
N ILE A 33 -40.03 9.90 10.94
CA ILE A 33 -40.22 10.84 12.07
C ILE A 33 -41.21 10.29 13.10
N ASP A 34 -42.26 9.56 12.66
CA ASP A 34 -43.31 9.07 13.55
C ASP A 34 -42.79 8.11 14.62
N SER A 35 -41.70 7.38 14.35
CA SER A 35 -41.09 6.44 15.29
C SER A 35 -39.99 7.07 16.18
N MET A 36 -39.65 8.35 15.97
CA MET A 36 -38.52 8.99 16.66
C MET A 36 -38.94 9.68 17.95
N ASN A 37 -38.10 9.56 18.97
CA ASN A 37 -38.15 10.38 20.18
C ASN A 37 -36.96 11.34 20.26
N ASP A 38 -35.83 10.93 19.68
CA ASP A 38 -34.59 11.71 19.58
C ASP A 38 -34.14 11.79 18.13
N TRP A 39 -33.35 12.82 17.80
CA TRP A 39 -32.77 12.95 16.46
C TRP A 39 -31.62 11.95 16.26
N PRO A 40 -31.64 11.15 15.21
CA PRO A 40 -30.53 10.22 14.91
C PRO A 40 -29.23 10.96 14.57
N MET A 41 -29.35 12.17 14.00
CA MET A 41 -28.27 13.10 13.74
C MET A 41 -28.72 14.52 14.03
N MET A 42 -27.97 15.25 14.84
CA MET A 42 -28.28 16.63 15.16
C MET A 42 -27.83 17.55 14.01
N MET A 43 -28.78 17.99 13.20
CA MET A 43 -28.55 18.97 12.13
C MET A 43 -28.86 20.38 12.61
N PRO A 44 -28.21 21.42 12.05
CA PRO A 44 -28.45 22.81 12.47
C PRO A 44 -29.93 23.22 12.46
N CYS A 45 -30.71 22.75 11.48
CA CYS A 45 -32.13 23.09 11.38
C CYS A 45 -33.01 22.49 12.48
N VAL A 46 -32.52 21.53 13.25
CA VAL A 46 -33.29 20.87 14.35
C VAL A 46 -32.61 21.03 15.69
N ALA A 47 -31.60 21.88 15.82
CA ALA A 47 -30.81 22.03 17.04
C ALA A 47 -31.63 22.53 18.28
N THR A 48 -32.76 23.17 18.05
CA THR A 48 -33.61 23.76 19.09
C THR A 48 -35.01 23.18 19.15
N ILE A 49 -35.28 22.09 18.42
CA ILE A 49 -36.62 21.49 18.34
C ILE A 49 -36.50 19.97 18.43
N THR A 50 -37.44 19.35 19.12
CA THR A 50 -37.52 17.90 19.32
C THR A 50 -38.35 17.23 18.24
N PRO A 51 -38.16 15.90 17.98
CA PRO A 51 -39.02 15.13 17.08
C PRO A 51 -40.50 15.18 17.49
N ILE A 52 -40.78 15.25 18.80
CA ILE A 52 -42.17 15.32 19.33
C ILE A 52 -42.85 16.63 18.88
N GLU A 53 -42.16 17.76 19.00
CA GLU A 53 -42.67 19.06 18.55
C GLU A 53 -42.88 19.07 17.03
N VAL A 54 -41.97 18.46 16.27
CA VAL A 54 -42.09 18.36 14.79
C VAL A 54 -43.29 17.51 14.40
N LYS A 55 -43.62 16.44 15.14
CA LYS A 55 -44.83 15.62 14.89
C LYS A 55 -46.11 16.42 15.09
N ALA A 56 -46.11 17.38 16.00
CA ALA A 56 -47.26 18.25 16.28
C ALA A 56 -47.46 19.41 15.27
N MET A 57 -46.50 19.66 14.39
CA MET A 57 -46.55 20.69 13.36
C MET A 57 -47.60 20.37 12.26
N SER A 58 -48.02 21.40 11.54
CA SER A 58 -48.76 21.23 10.31
C SER A 58 -47.97 20.38 9.28
N LYS A 59 -48.64 19.73 8.37
CA LYS A 59 -48.01 18.89 7.32
C LYS A 59 -47.01 19.68 6.50
N GLU A 60 -47.33 20.93 6.16
CA GLU A 60 -46.47 21.81 5.37
C GLU A 60 -45.19 22.19 6.12
N GLU A 61 -45.31 22.65 7.35
CA GLU A 61 -44.18 23.04 8.19
C GLU A 61 -43.26 21.84 8.42
N ARG A 62 -43.85 20.70 8.82
CA ARG A 62 -43.11 19.45 9.02
C ARG A 62 -42.34 19.01 7.76
N THR A 63 -43.00 19.02 6.59
CA THR A 63 -42.38 18.66 5.32
C THR A 63 -41.22 19.60 4.99
N SER A 64 -41.42 20.91 5.18
CA SER A 64 -40.38 21.91 4.92
C SER A 64 -39.15 21.69 5.82
N LEU A 65 -39.36 21.45 7.12
CA LEU A 65 -38.31 21.20 8.07
C LEU A 65 -37.54 19.89 7.77
N LEU A 66 -38.27 18.82 7.47
CA LEU A 66 -37.65 17.52 7.11
C LEU A 66 -36.89 17.60 5.79
N ALA A 67 -37.38 18.37 4.81
CA ALA A 67 -36.67 18.59 3.55
C ALA A 67 -35.35 19.33 3.79
N ARG A 68 -35.35 20.33 4.67
CA ARG A 68 -34.12 21.02 5.07
C ARG A 68 -33.17 20.10 5.81
N TYR A 69 -33.64 19.29 6.74
CA TYR A 69 -32.81 18.27 7.44
C TYR A 69 -32.17 17.33 6.43
N ASN A 70 -32.91 16.78 5.50
CA ASN A 70 -32.43 15.86 4.49
C ASN A 70 -31.39 16.50 3.55
N LEU A 71 -31.56 17.78 3.22
CA LEU A 71 -30.60 18.54 2.42
C LEU A 71 -29.28 18.75 3.21
N GLU A 72 -29.37 19.19 4.46
CA GLU A 72 -28.21 19.37 5.33
C GLU A 72 -27.45 18.04 5.53
N MET A 73 -28.18 16.92 5.69
CA MET A 73 -27.60 15.59 5.77
C MET A 73 -26.85 15.20 4.49
N THR A 74 -27.45 15.45 3.34
CA THR A 74 -26.83 15.18 2.03
C THR A 74 -25.55 15.99 1.84
N LEU A 75 -25.58 17.28 2.17
CA LEU A 75 -24.38 18.15 2.10
C LEU A 75 -23.28 17.72 3.07
N SER A 76 -23.66 17.27 4.27
CA SER A 76 -22.72 16.72 5.25
C SER A 76 -22.04 15.46 4.72
N GLU A 77 -22.78 14.54 4.08
CA GLU A 77 -22.19 13.32 3.52
C GLU A 77 -21.29 13.64 2.32
N LEU A 78 -21.64 14.61 1.46
CA LEU A 78 -20.76 15.08 0.39
C LEU A 78 -19.46 15.67 0.93
N SER A 79 -19.52 16.46 2.00
CA SER A 79 -18.32 16.99 2.67
C SER A 79 -17.44 15.88 3.18
N ARG A 80 -18.02 14.83 3.77
CA ARG A 80 -17.33 13.64 4.25
C ARG A 80 -16.66 12.88 3.10
N CYS A 81 -17.34 12.71 1.96
CA CYS A 81 -16.74 12.10 0.77
C CYS A 81 -15.56 12.91 0.24
N LYS A 82 -15.71 14.24 0.13
CA LYS A 82 -14.62 15.14 -0.30
C LYS A 82 -13.40 15.04 0.63
N GLN A 83 -13.63 15.00 1.93
CA GLN A 83 -12.53 14.82 2.90
C GLN A 83 -11.89 13.44 2.77
N ALA A 84 -12.70 12.39 2.61
CA ALA A 84 -12.20 11.04 2.44
C ALA A 84 -11.35 10.87 1.16
N ILE A 85 -11.68 11.58 0.06
CA ILE A 85 -10.83 11.64 -1.14
C ILE A 85 -9.49 12.29 -0.81
N ARG A 86 -9.49 13.46 -0.14
CA ARG A 86 -8.25 14.17 0.23
C ARG A 86 -7.36 13.34 1.15
N ASP A 87 -7.97 12.59 2.07
CA ASP A 87 -7.27 11.75 3.03
C ASP A 87 -6.87 10.39 2.45
N GLY A 88 -7.32 10.03 1.24
CA GLY A 88 -7.15 8.68 0.67
C GLY A 88 -7.87 7.60 1.46
N THR A 89 -9.03 7.92 2.05
CA THR A 89 -9.83 6.99 2.87
C THR A 89 -11.20 6.68 2.29
N LEU A 90 -11.43 7.07 1.03
CA LEU A 90 -12.74 6.92 0.41
C LEU A 90 -13.19 5.46 0.36
N TRP A 91 -12.28 4.52 0.05
CA TRP A 91 -12.63 3.10 0.03
C TRP A 91 -13.11 2.60 1.39
N ARG A 92 -12.46 3.01 2.48
CA ARG A 92 -12.89 2.70 3.86
C ARG A 92 -14.26 3.33 4.21
N LEU A 93 -14.59 4.47 3.62
CA LEU A 93 -15.92 5.04 3.76
C LEU A 93 -16.96 4.19 3.01
N VAL A 94 -16.65 3.74 1.79
CA VAL A 94 -17.50 2.82 1.01
C VAL A 94 -17.70 1.50 1.75
N GLU A 95 -16.62 0.91 2.27
CA GLU A 95 -16.64 -0.30 3.10
C GLU A 95 -17.64 -0.16 4.25
N ARG A 96 -17.49 0.87 5.07
CA ARG A 96 -18.39 1.13 6.21
C ARG A 96 -19.85 1.34 5.77
N ARG A 97 -20.07 2.06 4.68
CA ARG A 97 -21.42 2.29 4.15
C ARG A 97 -22.05 1.01 3.58
N SER A 98 -21.25 0.10 3.08
CA SER A 98 -21.73 -1.17 2.53
C SER A 98 -22.44 -2.04 3.57
N HIS A 99 -22.03 -1.98 4.83
CA HIS A 99 -22.62 -2.77 5.92
C HIS A 99 -24.01 -2.31 6.35
N GLN A 100 -24.53 -1.24 5.81
CA GLN A 100 -25.78 -0.63 6.26
C GLN A 100 -27.03 -1.16 5.54
N HIS A 101 -26.84 -1.83 4.40
CA HIS A 101 -27.94 -2.42 3.67
C HIS A 101 -27.46 -3.64 2.87
N PRO A 102 -28.20 -4.76 2.82
CA PRO A 102 -27.78 -5.97 2.10
C PRO A 102 -27.39 -5.73 0.64
N ALA A 103 -28.18 -4.93 -0.11
CA ALA A 103 -27.86 -4.63 -1.50
C ALA A 103 -26.58 -3.79 -1.66
N LEU A 104 -26.30 -2.88 -0.71
CA LEU A 104 -25.02 -2.13 -0.71
C LEU A 104 -23.85 -3.05 -0.40
N ARG A 105 -24.06 -4.01 0.51
CA ARG A 105 -23.06 -5.01 0.85
C ARG A 105 -22.75 -5.92 -0.34
N GLU A 106 -23.78 -6.40 -1.00
CA GLU A 106 -23.64 -7.22 -2.21
C GLU A 106 -22.88 -6.47 -3.30
N ALA A 107 -23.27 -5.23 -3.58
CA ALA A 107 -22.58 -4.38 -4.55
C ALA A 107 -21.10 -4.15 -4.18
N PHE A 108 -20.79 -3.93 -2.89
CA PHE A 108 -19.42 -3.78 -2.43
C PHE A 108 -18.61 -5.06 -2.61
N LEU A 109 -19.16 -6.21 -2.22
CA LEU A 109 -18.51 -7.51 -2.39
C LEU A 109 -18.28 -7.81 -3.87
N TRP A 110 -19.25 -7.51 -4.72
CA TRP A 110 -19.14 -7.67 -6.16
C TRP A 110 -18.04 -6.77 -6.74
N LEU A 111 -17.98 -5.51 -6.38
CA LEU A 111 -16.89 -4.59 -6.76
C LEU A 111 -15.52 -5.04 -6.26
N SER A 112 -15.47 -5.69 -5.09
CA SER A 112 -14.23 -6.15 -4.47
C SER A 112 -13.72 -7.48 -5.02
N THR A 113 -14.61 -8.33 -5.59
CA THR A 113 -14.31 -9.71 -6.02
C THR A 113 -14.03 -9.81 -7.51
N ARG A 114 -13.17 -8.99 -8.04
CA ARG A 114 -12.82 -9.05 -9.45
C ARG A 114 -11.88 -10.20 -9.80
N PRO A 115 -11.95 -10.78 -11.01
CA PRO A 115 -11.33 -12.06 -11.31
C PRO A 115 -9.88 -12.21 -10.89
N GLN A 116 -8.99 -11.31 -11.25
CA GLN A 116 -7.57 -11.44 -10.92
C GLN A 116 -7.27 -11.13 -9.47
N GLN A 117 -7.94 -10.15 -8.92
CA GLN A 117 -7.83 -9.82 -7.51
C GLN A 117 -8.58 -10.81 -6.65
N ALA A 118 -9.69 -11.38 -7.14
CA ALA A 118 -10.41 -12.43 -6.48
C ALA A 118 -9.55 -13.67 -6.30
N MET A 119 -8.76 -14.07 -7.30
CA MET A 119 -7.86 -15.22 -7.16
C MET A 119 -6.80 -15.00 -6.10
N MET A 120 -6.18 -13.82 -6.06
CA MET A 120 -5.17 -13.50 -5.06
C MET A 120 -5.79 -13.35 -3.67
N LYS A 121 -6.89 -12.62 -3.58
CA LYS A 121 -7.63 -12.34 -2.38
C LYS A 121 -8.28 -13.57 -1.77
N LEU A 122 -9.03 -14.35 -2.53
CA LEU A 122 -9.81 -15.46 -1.98
C LEU A 122 -8.92 -16.57 -1.48
N LYS A 123 -7.81 -16.83 -2.15
CA LYS A 123 -6.80 -17.73 -1.62
C LYS A 123 -6.14 -17.22 -0.34
N MET A 124 -6.06 -15.92 -0.14
CA MET A 124 -5.60 -15.34 1.14
C MET A 124 -6.68 -15.43 2.22
N LEU A 125 -7.92 -15.15 1.89
CA LEU A 125 -9.05 -15.14 2.82
C LEU A 125 -9.42 -16.56 3.27
N ASP A 126 -9.57 -17.51 2.34
CA ASP A 126 -9.90 -18.89 2.63
C ASP A 126 -8.90 -19.51 3.62
N ASP A 127 -7.64 -19.11 3.50
CA ASP A 127 -6.56 -19.65 4.32
C ASP A 127 -6.33 -18.92 5.64
N LEU A 128 -6.73 -17.65 5.74
CA LEU A 128 -6.48 -16.82 6.93
C LEU A 128 -7.69 -16.65 7.84
N ILE A 129 -8.91 -16.58 7.29
CA ILE A 129 -10.08 -16.11 8.02
C ILE A 129 -11.30 -17.02 7.89
N LEU A 130 -11.52 -17.61 6.72
CA LEU A 130 -12.76 -18.31 6.44
C LEU A 130 -12.71 -19.77 6.88
N ASN A 131 -13.70 -20.17 7.66
CA ASN A 131 -14.19 -21.54 7.70
C ASN A 131 -14.90 -21.84 6.36
N ASP A 132 -14.92 -23.09 5.93
CA ASP A 132 -15.45 -23.65 4.67
C ASP A 132 -16.82 -23.13 4.15
N ARG A 133 -17.45 -22.19 4.81
CA ARG A 133 -18.82 -21.73 4.50
C ARG A 133 -18.97 -20.89 3.23
N ASP A 134 -17.91 -20.29 2.74
CA ASP A 134 -17.95 -19.40 1.56
C ASP A 134 -17.33 -19.99 0.28
N ALA A 135 -16.88 -21.24 0.32
CA ALA A 135 -16.28 -21.92 -0.84
C ALA A 135 -17.24 -22.12 -2.03
N GLY A 136 -18.52 -21.87 -1.86
CA GLY A 136 -19.56 -22.05 -2.89
C GLY A 136 -20.15 -20.76 -3.48
N ARG A 137 -19.68 -19.57 -3.12
CA ARG A 137 -20.19 -18.34 -3.74
C ARG A 137 -19.70 -18.20 -5.16
N GLU A 138 -20.61 -18.28 -6.12
CA GLU A 138 -20.34 -17.92 -7.50
C GLU A 138 -19.84 -16.48 -7.58
N ARG A 139 -18.71 -16.34 -8.18
CA ARG A 139 -18.01 -15.07 -8.35
C ARG A 139 -18.51 -14.41 -9.59
N GLY A 140 -18.76 -13.10 -9.51
CA GLY A 140 -19.34 -12.30 -10.57
C GLY A 140 -18.69 -12.49 -11.95
N PRO A 141 -19.29 -11.90 -12.98
CA PRO A 141 -19.10 -12.31 -14.37
C PRO A 141 -17.62 -12.27 -14.78
N ASP A 142 -17.29 -13.31 -15.47
CA ASP A 142 -16.03 -13.50 -16.18
C ASP A 142 -15.75 -12.31 -17.08
N SER A 143 -14.67 -11.56 -16.86
CA SER A 143 -14.42 -10.50 -17.78
C SER A 143 -13.11 -9.73 -17.69
N GLY A 144 -12.43 -9.60 -18.81
CA GLY A 144 -11.45 -8.57 -19.08
C GLY A 144 -11.94 -7.13 -18.86
N ALA A 145 -13.25 -6.87 -18.97
CA ALA A 145 -13.86 -5.57 -18.69
C ALA A 145 -13.67 -5.08 -17.24
N TRP A 146 -13.36 -5.98 -16.32
CA TRP A 146 -13.13 -5.65 -14.92
C TRP A 146 -11.69 -5.29 -14.57
N GLU A 147 -10.71 -5.72 -15.32
CA GLU A 147 -9.35 -5.18 -15.20
C GLU A 147 -9.33 -3.69 -15.48
N GLU A 148 -10.03 -3.29 -16.53
CA GLU A 148 -10.26 -1.88 -16.85
C GLU A 148 -11.02 -1.18 -15.74
N GLY A 149 -12.11 -1.78 -15.25
CA GLY A 149 -12.94 -1.18 -14.23
C GLY A 149 -12.29 -0.98 -12.85
N TRP A 150 -11.26 -1.77 -12.45
CA TRP A 150 -10.49 -1.49 -11.24
C TRP A 150 -9.64 -0.22 -11.39
N ASN A 151 -9.22 0.07 -12.59
CA ASN A 151 -8.54 1.32 -12.89
C ASN A 151 -9.47 2.54 -12.72
N TRP A 152 -10.77 2.34 -12.76
CA TRP A 152 -11.78 3.39 -12.62
C TRP A 152 -12.11 3.74 -11.16
N LEU A 153 -11.57 3.06 -10.19
CA LEU A 153 -11.62 3.50 -8.80
C LEU A 153 -10.67 4.69 -8.58
N VAL A 154 -10.81 5.70 -9.46
CA VAL A 154 -9.90 6.84 -9.56
C VAL A 154 -9.71 7.60 -8.24
N HIS A 155 -10.69 7.55 -7.36
CA HIS A 155 -10.62 8.15 -6.04
C HIS A 155 -10.19 7.17 -4.95
N ALA A 156 -10.05 5.89 -5.28
CA ALA A 156 -9.52 4.91 -4.33
C ALA A 156 -8.00 4.97 -4.31
N GLN A 157 -7.45 5.22 -3.16
CA GLN A 157 -6.00 5.27 -3.01
C GLN A 157 -5.39 3.87 -3.02
N GLU A 158 -4.60 3.56 -4.04
CA GLU A 158 -3.82 2.31 -4.12
C GLU A 158 -2.51 2.37 -3.32
N THR A 159 -1.99 3.57 -3.09
CA THR A 159 -0.76 3.75 -2.32
C THR A 159 -1.07 3.75 -0.82
N PRO A 160 -0.37 2.97 -0.01
CA PRO A 160 -0.56 2.97 1.43
C PRO A 160 -0.38 4.35 2.04
N ARG A 161 -1.21 4.68 3.01
CA ARG A 161 -1.11 5.93 3.77
C ARG A 161 0.11 5.90 4.69
N LYS A 162 0.53 7.07 5.15
CA LYS A 162 1.59 7.18 6.17
C LYS A 162 1.17 6.67 7.55
N GLY A 163 -0.08 6.58 7.86
CA GLY A 163 -0.59 5.99 9.10
C GLY A 163 -0.87 4.50 8.97
N GLY A 164 -1.16 3.82 10.06
CA GLY A 164 -1.58 2.43 10.08
C GLY A 164 -2.91 2.22 9.35
N GLU A 165 -3.13 1.01 8.87
CA GLU A 165 -4.39 0.55 8.31
C GLU A 165 -5.21 -0.13 9.40
N PRO A 166 -6.35 0.45 9.82
CA PRO A 166 -7.18 -0.18 10.83
C PRO A 166 -7.76 -1.50 10.29
N TRP A 167 -7.71 -2.52 11.13
CA TRP A 167 -8.31 -3.80 10.82
C TRP A 167 -9.85 -3.67 10.72
N GLY A 168 -10.40 -4.02 9.58
CA GLY A 168 -11.84 -4.02 9.30
C GLY A 168 -12.38 -5.43 9.03
N GLY A 169 -11.78 -6.46 9.63
CA GLY A 169 -12.12 -7.84 9.30
C GLY A 169 -11.64 -8.22 7.89
N GLU A 170 -12.40 -9.06 7.24
CA GLU A 170 -12.10 -9.58 5.90
C GLU A 170 -12.03 -8.47 4.83
N ASP A 171 -12.76 -7.39 5.01
CA ASP A 171 -12.75 -6.26 4.08
C ASP A 171 -11.39 -5.57 3.97
N THR A 172 -10.51 -5.74 4.96
CA THR A 172 -9.14 -5.24 4.91
C THR A 172 -8.38 -5.76 3.70
N PHE A 173 -8.56 -7.02 3.35
CA PHE A 173 -7.83 -7.66 2.25
C PHE A 173 -8.23 -7.17 0.85
N VAL A 174 -9.39 -6.53 0.72
CA VAL A 174 -9.88 -6.01 -0.56
C VAL A 174 -9.68 -4.51 -0.71
N ARG A 175 -9.05 -3.87 0.24
CA ARG A 175 -8.69 -2.46 0.10
C ARG A 175 -7.63 -2.30 -1.00
N PRO A 176 -7.80 -1.33 -1.90
CA PRO A 176 -6.88 -1.13 -3.04
C PRO A 176 -5.42 -1.04 -2.64
N GLN A 177 -5.09 -0.35 -1.55
CA GLN A 177 -3.72 -0.23 -1.05
C GLN A 177 -3.13 -1.55 -0.55
N ILE A 178 -3.94 -2.43 0.03
CA ILE A 178 -3.50 -3.76 0.49
C ILE A 178 -3.25 -4.66 -0.72
N VAL A 179 -4.21 -4.69 -1.65
CA VAL A 179 -4.11 -5.49 -2.88
C VAL A 179 -2.90 -5.04 -3.70
N SER A 180 -2.72 -3.73 -3.89
CA SER A 180 -1.61 -3.18 -4.66
C SER A 180 -0.25 -3.47 -4.01
N ALA A 181 -0.14 -3.31 -2.68
CA ALA A 181 1.11 -3.61 -1.98
C ALA A 181 1.49 -5.10 -2.09
N ARG A 182 0.51 -6.01 -1.93
CA ARG A 182 0.73 -7.46 -2.09
C ARG A 182 1.13 -7.81 -3.52
N ARG A 183 0.42 -7.27 -4.51
CA ARG A 183 0.74 -7.47 -5.93
C ARG A 183 2.15 -6.99 -6.24
N ASN A 184 2.50 -5.78 -5.86
CA ASN A 184 3.83 -5.22 -6.10
C ASN A 184 4.93 -6.08 -5.45
N LEU A 185 4.69 -6.62 -4.24
CA LEU A 185 5.61 -7.54 -3.60
C LEU A 185 5.80 -8.82 -4.45
N ILE A 186 4.70 -9.46 -4.83
CA ILE A 186 4.75 -10.74 -5.57
C ILE A 186 5.38 -10.58 -6.95
N GLU A 187 5.08 -9.50 -7.66
CA GLU A 187 5.53 -9.31 -9.05
C GLU A 187 6.93 -8.72 -9.18
N ARG A 188 7.35 -7.89 -8.22
CA ARG A 188 8.57 -7.10 -8.36
C ARG A 188 9.71 -7.55 -7.46
N TRP A 189 9.39 -8.14 -6.30
CA TRP A 189 10.44 -8.68 -5.43
C TRP A 189 11.02 -9.97 -6.01
N THR A 190 12.32 -10.17 -5.78
CA THR A 190 13.03 -11.38 -6.20
C THR A 190 13.85 -11.90 -5.03
N PRO A 191 13.70 -13.18 -4.65
CA PRO A 191 14.48 -13.77 -3.57
C PRO A 191 15.99 -13.75 -3.85
N LEU A 192 16.78 -14.04 -2.83
CA LEU A 192 18.20 -14.29 -3.00
C LEU A 192 18.36 -15.48 -3.95
N GLU A 193 19.38 -15.40 -4.80
CA GLU A 193 19.78 -16.51 -5.65
C GLU A 193 20.06 -17.75 -4.80
N ASN A 194 19.90 -18.94 -5.37
CA ASN A 194 20.17 -20.21 -4.68
C ASN A 194 21.68 -20.42 -4.49
N GLN A 195 22.32 -19.50 -3.79
CA GLN A 195 23.75 -19.50 -3.51
C GLN A 195 24.03 -19.20 -2.03
N GLY A 196 25.06 -19.83 -1.52
CA GLY A 196 25.47 -19.65 -0.14
C GLY A 196 24.70 -20.52 0.86
N ARG A 197 25.24 -20.57 2.07
CA ARG A 197 24.69 -21.38 3.17
C ARG A 197 23.27 -20.93 3.50
N GLY A 198 22.37 -21.88 3.63
CA GLY A 198 20.96 -21.67 3.96
C GLY A 198 20.04 -21.38 2.76
N CYS A 199 20.54 -21.33 1.52
CA CYS A 199 19.74 -21.04 0.32
C CYS A 199 18.59 -22.04 0.07
N GLU A 200 18.69 -23.26 0.55
CA GLU A 200 17.64 -24.30 0.45
C GLU A 200 16.54 -24.16 1.51
N SER A 201 16.66 -23.18 2.39
CA SER A 201 15.75 -22.98 3.52
C SER A 201 15.13 -21.58 3.53
N VAL A 202 14.00 -21.44 4.21
CA VAL A 202 13.36 -20.19 4.53
C VAL A 202 12.98 -20.16 6.00
N LEU A 203 13.32 -19.07 6.68
CA LEU A 203 12.92 -18.82 8.06
C LEU A 203 11.69 -17.94 8.08
N ILE A 204 10.60 -18.43 8.67
CA ILE A 204 9.36 -17.68 8.87
C ILE A 204 9.23 -17.30 10.34
N MET A 205 9.20 -16.02 10.62
CA MET A 205 8.99 -15.46 11.94
C MET A 205 7.54 -15.00 12.10
N HIS A 206 6.89 -15.32 13.24
CA HIS A 206 5.48 -15.04 13.45
C HIS A 206 5.15 -14.69 14.91
N GLY A 207 3.92 -14.25 15.16
CA GLY A 207 3.34 -14.17 16.51
C GLY A 207 3.31 -12.79 17.14
N SER A 208 3.84 -11.75 16.51
CA SER A 208 3.92 -10.41 17.09
C SER A 208 3.57 -9.33 16.07
N SER A 209 2.97 -8.24 16.53
CA SER A 209 2.72 -7.05 15.72
C SER A 209 4.01 -6.31 15.34
N GLY A 210 3.98 -5.65 14.20
CA GLY A 210 5.07 -4.80 13.70
C GLY A 210 5.07 -3.37 14.25
N PRO A 211 6.03 -2.55 13.84
CA PRO A 211 7.20 -2.89 13.03
C PRO A 211 8.28 -3.65 13.81
N TRP A 212 9.01 -4.54 13.14
CA TRP A 212 9.98 -5.45 13.79
C TRP A 212 11.44 -5.04 13.63
N ARG A 213 11.74 -4.05 12.79
CA ARG A 213 13.12 -3.67 12.40
C ARG A 213 14.07 -3.54 13.61
N GLU A 214 13.65 -2.76 14.58
CA GLU A 214 14.49 -2.46 15.74
C GLU A 214 14.78 -3.71 16.58
N ARG A 215 13.77 -4.56 16.74
CA ARG A 215 13.82 -5.77 17.56
C ARG A 215 14.60 -6.92 16.93
N LEU A 216 14.60 -6.99 15.59
CA LEU A 216 15.21 -8.08 14.84
C LEU A 216 16.56 -7.71 14.20
N SER A 217 17.01 -6.47 14.27
CA SER A 217 18.21 -6.02 13.54
C SER A 217 19.47 -6.82 13.87
N ASP A 218 19.75 -7.07 15.15
CA ASP A 218 20.91 -7.86 15.59
C ASP A 218 20.78 -9.34 15.18
N ILE A 219 19.59 -9.89 15.26
CA ILE A 219 19.30 -11.27 14.83
C ILE A 219 19.57 -11.40 13.33
N MET A 220 19.13 -10.44 12.54
CA MET A 220 19.34 -10.45 11.08
C MET A 220 20.83 -10.36 10.70
N VAL A 221 21.60 -9.56 11.42
CA VAL A 221 23.04 -9.47 11.21
C VAL A 221 23.71 -10.83 11.48
N ARG A 222 23.34 -11.51 12.56
CA ARG A 222 23.86 -12.85 12.88
C ARG A 222 23.44 -13.90 11.84
N ILE A 223 22.16 -13.93 11.48
CA ILE A 223 21.65 -14.84 10.44
C ILE A 223 22.40 -14.61 9.13
N THR A 224 22.52 -13.35 8.69
CA THR A 224 23.22 -13.01 7.44
C THR A 224 24.68 -13.40 7.46
N HIS A 225 25.35 -13.31 8.60
CA HIS A 225 26.75 -13.77 8.74
C HIS A 225 26.88 -15.29 8.60
N HIS A 226 26.06 -16.06 9.29
CA HIS A 226 26.17 -17.53 9.33
C HIS A 226 25.49 -18.24 8.17
N ALA A 227 24.44 -17.64 7.60
CA ALA A 227 23.61 -18.20 6.53
C ALA A 227 23.20 -17.12 5.52
N PRO A 228 24.14 -16.59 4.74
CA PRO A 228 23.88 -15.45 3.84
C PRO A 228 22.89 -15.76 2.72
N GLY A 229 22.65 -17.03 2.40
CA GLY A 229 21.62 -17.46 1.41
C GLY A 229 20.24 -17.70 2.00
N LEU A 230 20.06 -17.61 3.32
CA LEU A 230 18.78 -17.86 3.98
C LEU A 230 17.82 -16.69 3.75
N GLU A 231 16.62 -17.01 3.24
CA GLU A 231 15.53 -16.04 3.21
C GLU A 231 14.83 -15.97 4.56
N VAL A 232 14.61 -14.75 5.05
CA VAL A 232 13.85 -14.50 6.27
C VAL A 232 12.56 -13.74 5.92
N LEU A 233 11.43 -14.34 6.26
CA LEU A 233 10.11 -13.80 6.04
C LEU A 233 9.41 -13.56 7.38
N ILE A 234 8.59 -12.53 7.41
CA ILE A 234 7.71 -12.23 8.55
C ILE A 234 6.28 -12.55 8.15
N LEU A 235 5.57 -13.28 9.01
CA LEU A 235 4.15 -13.51 8.84
C LEU A 235 3.37 -12.29 9.35
N THR A 236 2.66 -11.65 8.43
CA THR A 236 1.78 -10.53 8.72
C THR A 236 0.31 -10.93 8.52
N PRO A 237 -0.67 -10.16 9.01
CA PRO A 237 -2.08 -10.43 8.73
C PRO A 237 -2.41 -10.49 7.24
N VAL A 238 -1.64 -9.80 6.40
CA VAL A 238 -1.88 -9.71 4.94
C VAL A 238 -0.91 -10.57 4.12
N GLY A 239 -0.25 -11.54 4.72
CA GLY A 239 0.60 -12.51 4.05
C GLY A 239 2.06 -12.49 4.49
N LEU A 240 2.89 -13.31 3.87
CA LEU A 240 4.32 -13.32 4.11
C LEU A 240 4.99 -12.10 3.46
N VAL A 241 5.93 -11.49 4.17
CA VAL A 241 6.74 -10.36 3.69
C VAL A 241 8.22 -10.61 3.99
N PRO A 242 9.14 -10.35 3.05
CA PRO A 242 10.57 -10.42 3.33
C PRO A 242 10.97 -9.44 4.44
N TYR A 243 11.91 -9.84 5.29
CA TYR A 243 12.42 -8.97 6.36
C TYR A 243 12.91 -7.61 5.83
N SER A 244 13.47 -7.56 4.64
CA SER A 244 13.90 -6.31 3.98
C SER A 244 12.76 -5.31 3.77
N LEU A 245 11.52 -5.79 3.69
CA LEU A 245 10.30 -5.00 3.44
C LEU A 245 9.32 -5.03 4.62
N GLU A 246 9.71 -5.60 5.76
CA GLU A 246 8.82 -5.82 6.90
C GLU A 246 8.23 -4.52 7.47
N ASP A 247 8.99 -3.43 7.41
CA ASP A 247 8.60 -2.11 7.91
C ASP A 247 7.73 -1.32 6.89
N LEU A 248 7.52 -1.88 5.69
CA LEU A 248 6.75 -1.23 4.64
C LEU A 248 5.24 -1.27 4.97
N ASN A 249 4.59 -0.10 4.90
CA ASN A 249 3.14 -0.05 4.99
C ASN A 249 2.50 -0.74 3.75
N PRO A 250 1.49 -1.61 3.92
CA PRO A 250 0.73 -1.87 5.15
C PRO A 250 1.26 -3.03 6.00
N PHE A 251 2.29 -3.75 5.61
CA PHE A 251 2.66 -5.05 6.19
C PHE A 251 2.86 -5.00 7.71
N ALA A 252 3.64 -4.03 8.20
CA ALA A 252 3.89 -3.85 9.62
C ALA A 252 2.92 -2.88 10.32
N HIS A 253 2.07 -2.21 9.57
CA HIS A 253 1.28 -1.07 10.04
C HIS A 253 -0.23 -1.35 10.01
N ILE A 254 -0.64 -2.60 10.25
CA ILE A 254 -2.05 -2.94 10.45
C ILE A 254 -2.38 -2.75 11.92
N ASP A 255 -3.28 -1.81 12.19
CA ASP A 255 -3.81 -1.55 13.52
C ASP A 255 -4.97 -2.51 13.79
N GLY A 256 -4.72 -3.52 14.58
CA GLY A 256 -5.66 -4.61 14.85
C GLY A 256 -5.38 -5.34 16.16
N PRO A 257 -6.29 -6.22 16.57
CA PRO A 257 -6.17 -6.94 17.83
C PRO A 257 -5.00 -7.94 17.83
N ASP A 258 -4.44 -8.20 18.99
CA ASP A 258 -3.29 -9.10 19.19
C ASP A 258 -3.51 -10.49 18.59
N TRP A 259 -4.71 -11.05 18.68
CA TRP A 259 -5.00 -12.38 18.14
C TRP A 259 -4.74 -12.47 16.64
N LEU A 260 -4.90 -11.40 15.91
CA LEU A 260 -4.65 -11.32 14.46
C LEU A 260 -3.20 -11.65 14.12
N TRP A 261 -2.26 -11.16 14.91
CA TRP A 261 -0.82 -11.38 14.73
C TRP A 261 -0.37 -12.76 15.24
N ARG A 262 -1.10 -13.32 16.21
CA ARG A 262 -0.80 -14.64 16.81
C ARG A 262 -1.34 -15.82 16.01
N ARG A 263 -2.07 -15.57 14.92
CA ARG A 263 -2.58 -16.63 14.05
C ARG A 263 -1.43 -17.41 13.43
N ARG A 264 -1.63 -18.72 13.37
CA ARG A 264 -0.72 -19.65 12.71
C ARG A 264 -1.48 -20.28 11.55
N PRO A 265 -1.27 -19.84 10.30
CA PRO A 265 -1.86 -20.50 9.15
C PRO A 265 -1.33 -21.92 9.02
N ASN A 266 -2.10 -22.78 8.37
CA ASN A 266 -1.67 -24.14 8.11
C ASN A 266 -0.51 -24.20 7.11
N LEU A 267 0.17 -25.33 7.07
CA LEU A 267 1.35 -25.51 6.21
C LEU A 267 1.00 -25.35 4.71
N SER A 268 -0.18 -25.77 4.29
CA SER A 268 -0.59 -25.63 2.89
C SER A 268 -0.74 -24.17 2.47
N TRP A 269 -1.27 -23.31 3.36
CA TRP A 269 -1.31 -21.87 3.11
C TRP A 269 0.11 -21.28 3.01
N ILE A 270 0.99 -21.65 3.96
CA ILE A 270 2.40 -21.18 3.94
C ILE A 270 3.05 -21.58 2.62
N ARG A 271 2.89 -22.81 2.17
CA ARG A 271 3.44 -23.27 0.89
C ARG A 271 2.94 -22.43 -0.29
N ARG A 272 1.64 -22.18 -0.39
CA ARG A 272 1.08 -21.34 -1.46
C ARG A 272 1.63 -19.91 -1.43
N GLU A 273 1.85 -19.33 -0.25
CA GLU A 273 2.48 -18.01 -0.15
C GLU A 273 3.95 -18.04 -0.59
N LEU A 274 4.68 -19.09 -0.23
CA LEU A 274 6.06 -19.29 -0.66
C LEU A 274 6.15 -19.50 -2.19
N ASP A 275 5.22 -20.26 -2.78
CA ASP A 275 5.15 -20.45 -4.24
C ASP A 275 4.97 -19.12 -4.96
N ARG A 276 4.10 -18.22 -4.45
CA ARG A 276 3.92 -16.86 -5.00
C ARG A 276 5.17 -15.99 -4.89
N LEU A 277 5.99 -16.24 -3.87
CA LEU A 277 7.25 -15.54 -3.66
C LEU A 277 8.44 -16.27 -4.30
N HIS A 278 8.19 -17.30 -5.14
CA HIS A 278 9.22 -18.14 -5.78
C HIS A 278 10.15 -18.87 -4.78
N LEU A 279 9.59 -19.28 -3.63
CA LEU A 279 10.31 -19.96 -2.55
C LEU A 279 9.68 -21.32 -2.18
N GLY A 280 8.74 -21.84 -2.98
CA GLY A 280 7.90 -22.99 -2.64
C GLY A 280 8.66 -24.29 -2.35
N GLU A 281 9.80 -24.50 -2.96
CA GLU A 281 10.60 -25.72 -2.80
C GLU A 281 11.51 -25.68 -1.55
N ARG A 282 11.69 -24.53 -0.92
CA ARG A 282 12.60 -24.39 0.21
C ARG A 282 12.08 -25.07 1.48
N LYS A 283 13.00 -25.58 2.30
CA LYS A 283 12.72 -26.14 3.63
C LYS A 283 12.22 -25.02 4.55
N ILE A 284 11.07 -25.25 5.18
CA ILE A 284 10.43 -24.25 6.07
C ILE A 284 10.96 -24.43 7.49
N ILE A 285 11.45 -23.35 8.07
CA ILE A 285 11.81 -23.21 9.47
C ILE A 285 10.90 -22.13 10.06
N THR A 286 10.28 -22.37 11.22
CA THR A 286 9.38 -21.40 11.83
C THR A 286 9.86 -21.02 13.22
N VAL A 287 9.77 -19.71 13.57
CA VAL A 287 10.13 -19.21 14.90
C VAL A 287 9.05 -18.27 15.40
N ASP A 288 8.62 -18.47 16.64
CA ASP A 288 7.71 -17.60 17.33
C ASP A 288 8.44 -16.38 17.90
N MET A 289 7.95 -15.18 17.61
CA MET A 289 8.50 -13.92 18.08
C MET A 289 7.98 -13.48 19.47
N LEU A 290 7.08 -14.24 20.08
CA LEU A 290 6.52 -13.89 21.39
C LEU A 290 7.54 -14.12 22.51
N GLY A 291 7.49 -13.21 23.49
CA GLY A 291 8.36 -13.26 24.67
C GLY A 291 9.83 -12.94 24.40
N ASP A 292 10.64 -13.10 25.44
CA ASP A 292 12.07 -12.85 25.40
C ASP A 292 12.84 -14.01 24.74
N GLY A 293 14.11 -13.79 24.41
CA GLY A 293 15.01 -14.84 23.89
C GLY A 293 14.76 -15.22 22.41
N ILE A 294 14.16 -14.34 21.59
CA ILE A 294 13.96 -14.58 20.14
C ILE A 294 15.25 -15.00 19.46
N GLN A 295 16.38 -14.36 19.81
CA GLN A 295 17.67 -14.65 19.21
C GLN A 295 18.09 -16.10 19.45
N ALA A 296 17.98 -16.59 20.69
CA ALA A 296 18.33 -17.97 21.03
C ALA A 296 17.43 -18.95 20.27
N ARG A 297 16.11 -18.71 20.25
CA ARG A 297 15.15 -19.57 19.50
C ARG A 297 15.45 -19.59 18.00
N CYS A 298 15.84 -18.46 17.41
CA CYS A 298 16.22 -18.42 15.99
C CYS A 298 17.46 -19.27 15.73
N MET A 299 18.50 -19.11 16.52
CA MET A 299 19.75 -19.85 16.34
C MET A 299 19.55 -21.35 16.58
N GLU A 300 18.82 -21.74 17.62
CA GLU A 300 18.45 -23.12 17.89
C GLU A 300 17.66 -23.76 16.74
N ALA A 301 16.66 -23.08 16.22
CA ALA A 301 15.86 -23.57 15.09
C ALA A 301 16.71 -23.76 13.82
N LEU A 302 17.66 -22.86 13.57
CA LEU A 302 18.57 -22.94 12.43
C LEU A 302 19.60 -24.07 12.60
N GLN A 303 20.06 -24.34 13.82
CA GLN A 303 20.93 -25.48 14.14
C GLN A 303 20.20 -26.81 13.95
N GLN A 304 18.99 -26.94 14.53
CA GLN A 304 18.16 -28.14 14.36
C GLN A 304 17.84 -28.41 12.90
N ALA A 305 17.74 -27.37 12.08
CA ALA A 305 17.50 -27.50 10.65
C ALA A 305 18.77 -27.79 9.83
N GLY A 306 19.97 -27.76 10.46
CA GLY A 306 21.27 -27.96 9.80
C GLY A 306 21.72 -26.76 8.96
N VAL A 307 21.15 -25.58 9.18
CA VAL A 307 21.48 -24.35 8.44
C VAL A 307 22.71 -23.66 9.03
N VAL A 308 22.89 -23.73 10.34
CA VAL A 308 24.09 -23.25 11.04
C VAL A 308 24.73 -24.38 11.87
N ASP A 309 26.00 -24.30 12.13
CA ASP A 309 26.70 -25.33 12.94
C ASP A 309 26.26 -25.23 14.41
N ALA A 310 26.44 -26.33 15.13
CA ALA A 310 26.23 -26.34 16.57
C ALA A 310 27.19 -25.34 17.25
N VAL A 311 26.64 -24.54 18.16
CA VAL A 311 27.42 -23.61 18.96
C VAL A 311 28.02 -24.40 20.10
N ASP A 312 29.34 -24.52 20.15
CA ASP A 312 30.05 -25.01 21.34
C ASP A 312 29.99 -23.92 22.42
N ASP A 313 29.48 -24.25 23.61
CA ASP A 313 29.31 -23.32 24.74
C ASP A 313 30.67 -22.93 25.41
N THR A 314 31.79 -23.16 24.77
CA THR A 314 33.11 -22.73 25.27
C THR A 314 33.41 -21.29 24.84
N GLU A 315 34.30 -20.60 25.61
CA GLU A 315 34.67 -19.18 25.42
C GLU A 315 35.25 -18.83 24.02
N SER A 316 35.49 -19.82 23.18
CA SER A 316 35.84 -19.69 21.76
C SER A 316 34.62 -19.80 20.82
N SER A 317 33.43 -19.69 21.36
CA SER A 317 32.17 -19.88 20.64
C SER A 317 32.04 -18.98 19.40
N PRO A 318 31.70 -19.53 18.21
CA PRO A 318 31.43 -18.74 16.98
C PRO A 318 30.23 -17.80 17.07
N THR A 319 29.59 -17.68 18.25
CA THR A 319 28.56 -16.67 18.52
C THR A 319 29.14 -15.28 18.73
N HIS A 320 30.42 -15.14 18.98
CA HIS A 320 31.09 -13.84 19.00
C HIS A 320 31.50 -13.48 17.58
N LEU A 321 30.56 -12.81 16.87
CA LEU A 321 30.91 -12.10 15.63
C LEU A 321 32.05 -11.13 15.96
N ASP A 322 33.19 -11.31 15.32
CA ASP A 322 34.21 -10.29 15.34
C ASP A 322 33.65 -8.98 14.74
N ARG A 323 34.33 -7.89 15.03
CA ARG A 323 33.85 -6.56 14.61
C ARG A 323 33.71 -6.47 13.08
N ASP A 324 34.65 -7.05 12.34
CA ASP A 324 34.70 -6.93 10.88
C ASP A 324 33.62 -7.78 10.21
N GLY A 325 33.38 -9.01 10.67
CA GLY A 325 32.28 -9.86 10.21
C GLY A 325 30.92 -9.27 10.52
N ARG A 326 30.79 -8.62 11.69
CA ARG A 326 29.54 -7.92 12.05
C ARG A 326 29.26 -6.73 11.12
N GLU A 327 30.27 -5.90 10.83
CA GLU A 327 30.09 -4.76 9.91
C GLU A 327 29.84 -5.21 8.47
N ALA A 328 30.50 -6.25 8.00
CA ALA A 328 30.24 -6.84 6.69
C ALA A 328 28.80 -7.35 6.57
N ALA A 329 28.32 -8.10 7.57
CA ALA A 329 26.94 -8.58 7.59
C ALA A 329 25.91 -7.44 7.64
N LYS A 330 26.16 -6.38 8.41
CA LYS A 330 25.31 -5.18 8.42
C LYS A 330 25.19 -4.54 7.04
N LEU A 331 26.30 -4.40 6.33
CA LEU A 331 26.27 -3.84 4.97
C LEU A 331 25.42 -4.67 4.03
N ILE A 332 25.48 -5.99 4.11
CA ILE A 332 24.63 -6.89 3.31
C ILE A 332 23.15 -6.67 3.64
N VAL A 333 22.81 -6.63 4.94
CA VAL A 333 21.43 -6.40 5.39
C VAL A 333 20.92 -5.05 4.89
N TYR A 334 21.69 -3.97 5.05
CA TYR A 334 21.27 -2.62 4.66
C TYR A 334 21.16 -2.46 3.15
N ARG A 335 22.10 -3.02 2.39
CA ARG A 335 22.06 -3.05 0.92
C ARG A 335 20.78 -3.71 0.44
N ARG A 336 20.48 -4.88 0.98
CA ARG A 336 19.27 -5.62 0.62
C ARG A 336 18.00 -4.84 0.95
N LEU A 337 17.94 -4.22 2.11
CA LEU A 337 16.83 -3.41 2.55
C LEU A 337 16.49 -2.28 1.56
N VAL A 338 17.51 -1.58 1.08
CA VAL A 338 17.29 -0.47 0.13
C VAL A 338 17.03 -0.99 -1.29
N SER A 339 17.75 -2.03 -1.74
CA SER A 339 17.55 -2.61 -3.08
C SER A 339 16.16 -3.21 -3.24
N ASP A 340 15.66 -3.94 -2.25
CA ASP A 340 14.31 -4.52 -2.29
C ASP A 340 13.22 -3.44 -2.28
N LYS A 341 13.43 -2.33 -1.55
CA LYS A 341 12.54 -1.17 -1.59
C LYS A 341 12.56 -0.47 -2.95
N LEU A 342 13.72 -0.32 -3.58
CA LEU A 342 13.81 0.20 -4.95
C LEU A 342 13.04 -0.71 -5.92
N SER A 343 13.15 -2.03 -5.78
CA SER A 343 12.43 -2.97 -6.62
C SER A 343 10.93 -2.89 -6.43
N VAL A 344 10.44 -2.99 -5.21
CA VAL A 344 9.00 -3.08 -4.94
C VAL A 344 8.29 -1.73 -5.11
N LEU A 345 8.89 -0.63 -4.63
CA LEU A 345 8.25 0.69 -4.65
C LEU A 345 8.49 1.46 -5.95
N MET A 346 9.67 1.32 -6.55
CA MET A 346 10.07 2.07 -7.75
C MET A 346 10.09 1.19 -9.01
N ASN A 347 9.68 -0.08 -8.90
CA ASN A 347 9.67 -1.04 -10.00
C ASN A 347 11.03 -1.17 -10.72
N VAL A 348 12.13 -1.07 -9.99
CA VAL A 348 13.47 -1.30 -10.50
C VAL A 348 13.75 -2.79 -10.50
N GLU A 349 14.37 -3.33 -11.56
CA GLU A 349 14.79 -4.72 -11.58
C GLU A 349 15.71 -5.04 -10.40
N SER A 350 15.48 -6.14 -9.67
CA SER A 350 16.18 -6.43 -8.42
C SER A 350 17.69 -6.51 -8.59
N GLN A 351 18.17 -7.09 -9.68
CA GLN A 351 19.61 -7.16 -9.94
C GLN A 351 20.21 -5.77 -10.25
N ALA A 352 19.48 -4.93 -11.00
CA ALA A 352 19.91 -3.57 -11.29
C ALA A 352 19.96 -2.72 -10.00
N ALA A 353 18.98 -2.89 -9.10
CA ALA A 353 18.99 -2.24 -7.78
C ALA A 353 20.15 -2.69 -6.89
N ARG A 354 20.47 -3.99 -6.89
CA ARG A 354 21.63 -4.54 -6.17
C ARG A 354 22.95 -4.01 -6.73
N ASN A 355 23.08 -3.97 -8.06
CA ASN A 355 24.28 -3.44 -8.72
C ASN A 355 24.48 -1.95 -8.44
N LEU A 356 23.40 -1.15 -8.45
CA LEU A 356 23.44 0.28 -8.11
C LEU A 356 23.99 0.53 -6.71
N LEU A 357 23.76 -0.39 -5.79
CA LEU A 357 24.14 -0.26 -4.38
C LEU A 357 25.34 -1.17 -4.02
N ALA A 358 26.07 -1.73 -5.00
CA ALA A 358 27.11 -2.70 -4.75
C ALA A 358 28.25 -2.16 -3.83
N ASP A 359 28.62 -0.90 -4.01
CA ASP A 359 29.64 -0.17 -3.25
C ASP A 359 29.05 0.84 -2.26
N ALA A 360 27.71 0.81 -2.06
CA ALA A 360 27.04 1.82 -1.24
C ALA A 360 27.39 1.70 0.24
N THR A 361 27.49 2.86 0.88
CA THR A 361 27.52 3.04 2.33
C THR A 361 26.17 3.53 2.82
N PHE A 362 25.88 3.32 4.11
CA PHE A 362 24.57 3.62 4.68
C PHE A 362 24.73 4.46 5.95
N VAL A 363 24.03 5.59 5.97
CA VAL A 363 23.87 6.38 7.20
C VAL A 363 22.74 5.76 8.01
N VAL A 364 23.02 5.41 9.25
CA VAL A 364 22.03 4.80 10.15
C VAL A 364 21.76 5.70 11.35
N ASN A 365 20.56 5.59 11.92
CA ASN A 365 20.23 6.26 13.17
C ASN A 365 20.74 5.46 14.38
N ARG A 366 20.53 5.99 15.61
CA ARG A 366 20.94 5.33 16.86
C ARG A 366 20.26 3.96 17.09
N GLN A 367 19.13 3.72 16.43
CA GLN A 367 18.35 2.46 16.49
C GLN A 367 18.74 1.47 15.39
N GLY A 368 19.82 1.72 14.62
CA GLY A 368 20.27 0.85 13.52
C GLY A 368 19.40 0.90 12.26
N ARG A 369 18.50 1.90 12.13
CA ARG A 369 17.68 2.05 10.93
C ARG A 369 18.37 2.90 9.89
N VAL A 370 18.38 2.43 8.65
CA VAL A 370 18.97 3.15 7.50
C VAL A 370 18.21 4.46 7.25
N LYS A 371 18.94 5.56 7.21
CA LYS A 371 18.43 6.89 6.86
C LYS A 371 18.75 7.25 5.42
N ASN A 372 19.98 7.02 4.97
CA ASN A 372 20.42 7.38 3.63
C ASN A 372 21.24 6.23 3.03
N ALA A 373 21.10 6.04 1.72
CA ALA A 373 21.94 5.18 0.92
C ALA A 373 22.81 6.05 0.00
N ILE A 374 24.13 5.91 0.11
CA ILE A 374 25.12 6.73 -0.59
C ILE A 374 26.03 5.78 -1.39
N THR A 375 26.15 5.97 -2.70
CA THR A 375 27.05 5.17 -3.54
C THR A 375 28.52 5.41 -3.19
N GLY A 376 29.42 4.54 -3.64
CA GLY A 376 30.87 4.74 -3.50
C GLY A 376 31.40 6.03 -4.12
N ALA A 377 30.69 6.56 -5.14
CA ALA A 377 30.98 7.86 -5.73
C ALA A 377 30.46 9.04 -4.89
N GLY A 378 29.83 8.80 -3.74
CA GLY A 378 29.30 9.83 -2.85
C GLY A 378 27.90 10.34 -3.19
N ALA A 379 27.23 9.79 -4.20
CA ALA A 379 25.88 10.19 -4.59
C ALA A 379 24.83 9.64 -3.61
N HIS A 380 23.98 10.51 -3.08
CA HIS A 380 22.88 10.12 -2.20
C HIS A 380 21.67 9.67 -3.04
N ILE A 381 21.43 8.37 -3.09
CA ILE A 381 20.42 7.79 -3.98
C ILE A 381 19.02 7.87 -3.39
N ALA A 382 18.85 7.51 -2.14
CA ALA A 382 17.54 7.38 -1.53
C ALA A 382 17.58 7.46 0.00
N SER A 383 16.45 7.88 0.57
CA SER A 383 16.22 7.92 2.01
C SER A 383 15.02 7.04 2.38
N PRO A 384 15.23 5.90 3.03
CA PRO A 384 14.15 5.14 3.65
C PRO A 384 13.38 5.98 4.68
N ARG A 385 12.05 5.98 4.58
CA ARG A 385 11.20 6.68 5.53
C ARG A 385 10.91 5.78 6.74
N LEU A 386 11.20 6.28 7.92
CA LEU A 386 11.09 5.49 9.16
C LEU A 386 9.63 5.30 9.63
N GLY A 387 8.72 6.19 9.22
CA GLY A 387 7.33 6.18 9.70
C GLY A 387 6.39 5.24 8.96
N ASP A 388 6.70 4.89 7.70
CA ASP A 388 5.86 4.03 6.87
C ASP A 388 6.65 2.98 6.07
N GLY A 389 7.96 2.88 6.34
CA GLY A 389 8.86 1.98 5.62
C GLY A 389 9.06 2.31 4.15
N GLY A 390 8.48 3.39 3.65
CA GLY A 390 8.61 3.82 2.26
C GLY A 390 10.01 4.33 1.90
N LEU A 391 10.14 4.85 0.68
CA LEU A 391 11.41 5.33 0.14
C LEU A 391 11.20 6.72 -0.48
N SER A 392 12.08 7.68 -0.15
CA SER A 392 12.17 8.98 -0.80
C SER A 392 13.37 8.99 -1.74
N LEU A 393 13.13 9.36 -2.98
CA LEU A 393 14.17 9.52 -4.00
C LEU A 393 14.81 10.89 -3.86
N THR A 394 16.10 10.97 -4.16
CA THR A 394 16.88 12.23 -4.28
C THR A 394 17.07 12.59 -5.74
N ASP A 395 17.69 13.75 -6.00
CA ASP A 395 18.01 14.18 -7.38
C ASP A 395 19.01 13.21 -8.04
N GLU A 396 20.06 12.82 -7.33
CA GLU A 396 21.05 11.83 -7.78
C GLU A 396 20.39 10.44 -7.96
N GLY A 397 19.46 10.10 -7.08
CA GLY A 397 18.66 8.89 -7.21
C GLY A 397 17.77 8.92 -8.45
N ALA A 398 17.18 10.05 -8.76
CA ALA A 398 16.39 10.22 -9.99
C ALA A 398 17.25 10.04 -11.24
N VAL A 399 18.46 10.60 -11.26
CA VAL A 399 19.43 10.40 -12.36
C VAL A 399 19.80 8.93 -12.50
N ALA A 400 20.11 8.24 -11.39
CA ALA A 400 20.45 6.84 -11.41
C ALA A 400 19.30 5.97 -11.94
N LEU A 401 18.06 6.17 -11.45
CA LEU A 401 16.89 5.40 -11.90
C LEU A 401 16.49 5.72 -13.34
N HIS A 402 16.67 6.96 -13.80
CA HIS A 402 16.48 7.34 -15.20
C HIS A 402 17.42 6.54 -16.11
N GLY A 403 18.69 6.40 -15.75
CA GLY A 403 19.68 5.61 -16.51
C GLY A 403 19.41 4.09 -16.53
N LEU A 404 18.64 3.58 -15.57
CA LEU A 404 18.27 2.15 -15.51
C LEU A 404 17.03 1.81 -16.35
N ARG A 405 16.29 2.80 -16.82
CA ARG A 405 15.06 2.55 -17.59
C ARG A 405 15.38 1.95 -18.96
N LYS A 406 14.72 0.83 -19.26
CA LYS A 406 14.83 0.10 -20.53
C LYS A 406 13.72 0.46 -21.54
N LEU A 407 12.70 1.19 -21.11
CA LEU A 407 11.58 1.58 -21.94
C LEU A 407 11.81 2.94 -22.59
N GLU A 408 11.28 3.09 -23.78
CA GLU A 408 11.25 4.39 -24.47
C GLU A 408 10.38 5.40 -23.69
N ALA A 409 10.61 6.67 -23.97
CA ALA A 409 9.78 7.74 -23.43
C ALA A 409 8.34 7.62 -23.95
N PRO A 410 7.32 7.91 -23.14
CA PRO A 410 5.94 7.91 -23.60
C PRO A 410 5.76 8.98 -24.66
N THR A 411 5.10 8.63 -25.77
CA THR A 411 4.91 9.54 -26.91
C THR A 411 3.51 10.14 -27.01
N GLN A 412 2.59 9.64 -26.20
CA GLN A 412 1.18 10.05 -26.22
C GLN A 412 0.54 9.94 -24.83
N MET A 413 -0.65 10.52 -24.70
CA MET A 413 -1.51 10.33 -23.54
C MET A 413 -2.26 9.00 -23.66
N PRO A 414 -1.91 7.98 -22.89
CA PRO A 414 -2.57 6.68 -22.95
C PRO A 414 -3.76 6.61 -21.99
N SER A 415 -4.62 5.62 -22.19
CA SER A 415 -5.54 5.17 -21.14
C SER A 415 -4.77 4.50 -20.00
N SER A 416 -5.29 4.60 -18.78
CA SER A 416 -4.67 3.99 -17.61
C SER A 416 -4.62 2.46 -17.73
N THR A 417 -3.46 1.89 -17.41
CA THR A 417 -3.30 0.44 -17.25
C THR A 417 -2.99 0.08 -15.82
N SER A 418 -3.33 -1.14 -15.41
CA SER A 418 -3.17 -1.57 -14.01
C SER A 418 -1.73 -1.85 -13.62
N GLN A 419 -0.86 -2.18 -14.59
CA GLN A 419 0.47 -2.69 -14.29
C GLN A 419 1.55 -2.15 -15.21
N PRO A 420 2.67 -1.68 -14.63
CA PRO A 420 3.87 -1.43 -15.42
C PRO A 420 4.52 -2.75 -15.84
N PRO A 421 5.25 -2.78 -16.97
CA PRO A 421 6.19 -3.84 -17.26
C PRO A 421 7.20 -4.01 -16.12
N LYS A 422 7.56 -5.25 -15.79
CA LYS A 422 8.55 -5.52 -14.73
C LYS A 422 9.89 -4.83 -15.05
N GLY A 423 10.41 -4.10 -14.08
CA GLY A 423 11.67 -3.37 -14.21
C GLY A 423 11.59 -2.08 -15.02
N ALA A 424 10.37 -1.57 -15.28
CA ALA A 424 10.17 -0.29 -15.98
C ALA A 424 10.74 0.93 -15.26
N GLY A 425 10.97 0.81 -13.97
CA GLY A 425 11.32 1.97 -13.13
C GLY A 425 10.11 2.84 -12.77
N PRO A 426 10.34 4.01 -12.15
CA PRO A 426 9.29 4.99 -11.90
C PRO A 426 8.63 5.46 -13.19
N ALA A 427 7.32 5.76 -13.14
CA ALA A 427 6.62 6.29 -14.29
C ALA A 427 7.23 7.62 -14.78
N TRP A 428 7.21 7.84 -16.09
CA TRP A 428 7.64 9.10 -16.68
C TRP A 428 6.45 10.01 -16.98
N VAL A 429 6.67 11.31 -16.78
CA VAL A 429 5.78 12.41 -17.20
C VAL A 429 6.58 13.29 -18.15
N MET A 430 6.19 13.30 -19.42
CA MET A 430 6.81 14.13 -20.45
C MET A 430 6.16 15.50 -20.48
N VAL A 431 6.97 16.55 -20.48
CA VAL A 431 6.50 17.95 -20.53
C VAL A 431 6.99 18.66 -21.78
N ASN A 432 6.29 19.75 -22.13
CA ASN A 432 6.69 20.63 -23.22
C ASN A 432 7.90 21.51 -22.82
N GLU A 433 8.47 22.20 -23.82
CA GLU A 433 9.66 23.04 -23.66
C GLU A 433 9.42 24.25 -22.73
N ASP A 434 8.20 24.76 -22.69
CA ASP A 434 7.85 25.92 -21.84
C ASP A 434 7.93 25.56 -20.35
N ALA A 435 7.73 24.31 -20.00
CA ALA A 435 7.81 23.85 -18.61
C ALA A 435 9.24 23.56 -18.14
N GLU A 436 10.17 23.25 -19.04
CA GLU A 436 11.54 22.81 -18.69
C GLU A 436 12.25 23.73 -17.68
N PRO A 437 12.33 25.07 -17.92
CA PRO A 437 13.03 25.95 -17.00
C PRO A 437 12.45 25.97 -15.59
N PHE A 438 11.13 25.79 -15.47
CA PHE A 438 10.45 25.79 -14.20
C PHE A 438 10.62 24.47 -13.46
N VAL A 439 10.56 23.34 -14.18
CA VAL A 439 10.78 22.00 -13.60
C VAL A 439 12.21 21.87 -13.07
N ARG A 440 13.19 22.33 -13.82
CA ARG A 440 14.61 22.38 -13.41
C ARG A 440 14.84 23.21 -12.14
N GLN A 441 13.99 24.22 -11.88
CA GLN A 441 13.98 25.00 -10.64
C GLN A 441 13.17 24.33 -9.50
N GLY A 442 12.67 23.12 -9.70
CA GLY A 442 11.88 22.42 -8.70
C GLY A 442 10.43 22.89 -8.58
N ARG A 443 9.90 23.65 -9.55
CA ARG A 443 8.50 24.09 -9.56
C ARG A 443 7.59 22.98 -10.03
N ASN A 444 6.35 22.97 -9.50
CA ASN A 444 5.34 21.97 -9.85
C ASN A 444 4.99 22.00 -11.34
N VAL A 445 4.71 20.81 -11.89
CA VAL A 445 4.17 20.66 -13.25
C VAL A 445 2.65 20.84 -13.21
N PHE A 446 2.10 21.63 -14.12
CA PHE A 446 0.67 21.77 -14.34
C PHE A 446 0.21 20.92 -15.52
N HIS A 447 -1.04 20.46 -15.51
CA HIS A 447 -1.61 19.58 -16.55
C HIS A 447 -1.45 20.15 -17.97
N GLY A 448 -1.62 21.45 -18.16
CA GLY A 448 -1.48 22.09 -19.48
C GLY A 448 -0.07 22.01 -20.11
N PHE A 449 0.95 21.59 -19.36
CA PHE A 449 2.31 21.41 -19.88
C PHE A 449 2.67 19.95 -20.14
N VAL A 450 1.80 19.00 -19.76
CA VAL A 450 2.07 17.57 -19.94
C VAL A 450 1.73 17.15 -21.37
N LEU A 451 2.66 16.51 -22.04
CA LEU A 451 2.52 15.98 -23.40
C LEU A 451 2.18 14.50 -23.43
N ALA A 452 2.78 13.73 -22.53
CA ALA A 452 2.61 12.29 -22.48
C ALA A 452 2.94 11.77 -21.07
N VAL A 453 2.38 10.61 -20.72
CA VAL A 453 2.66 9.92 -19.45
C VAL A 453 2.70 8.42 -19.67
N ASP A 454 3.37 7.72 -18.78
CA ASP A 454 3.25 6.26 -18.73
C ASP A 454 1.86 5.84 -18.25
N PRO A 455 1.25 4.80 -18.85
CA PRO A 455 -0.14 4.41 -18.57
C PRO A 455 -0.37 3.87 -17.15
N TRP A 456 0.67 3.44 -16.46
CA TRP A 456 0.59 2.91 -15.10
C TRP A 456 0.82 3.96 -14.00
N ILE A 457 0.91 5.24 -14.36
CA ILE A 457 1.07 6.33 -13.37
C ILE A 457 -0.11 6.37 -12.40
N ARG A 458 0.16 6.56 -11.12
CA ARG A 458 -0.85 6.58 -10.06
C ARG A 458 -0.63 7.77 -9.12
N PRO A 459 -1.70 8.27 -8.49
CA PRO A 459 -1.59 9.35 -7.51
C PRO A 459 -0.63 8.99 -6.38
N SER A 460 0.18 9.95 -5.96
CA SER A 460 1.17 9.84 -4.88
C SER A 460 2.36 8.92 -5.16
N GLN A 461 2.47 8.32 -6.34
CA GLN A 461 3.67 7.59 -6.75
C GLN A 461 4.78 8.54 -7.19
N THR A 462 6.02 8.12 -6.95
CA THR A 462 7.20 8.80 -7.49
C THR A 462 7.20 8.66 -9.01
N CYS A 463 7.38 9.79 -9.70
CA CYS A 463 7.55 9.83 -11.16
C CYS A 463 8.77 10.69 -11.53
N LEU A 464 9.34 10.41 -12.70
CA LEU A 464 10.41 11.16 -13.31
C LEU A 464 9.81 12.12 -14.35
N ILE A 465 10.29 13.36 -14.36
CA ILE A 465 9.81 14.39 -15.28
C ILE A 465 10.87 14.53 -16.37
N VAL A 466 10.44 14.32 -17.63
CA VAL A 466 11.34 14.33 -18.79
C VAL A 466 10.87 15.31 -19.85
N ASN A 467 11.77 15.73 -20.73
CA ASN A 467 11.41 16.51 -21.91
C ASN A 467 11.10 15.61 -23.13
N LYS A 468 10.82 16.20 -24.29
CA LYS A 468 10.49 15.49 -25.53
C LYS A 468 11.60 14.54 -26.01
N SER A 469 12.86 14.82 -25.71
CA SER A 469 13.98 13.93 -26.04
C SER A 469 14.19 12.82 -25.02
N GLY A 470 13.36 12.74 -23.96
CA GLY A 470 13.53 11.80 -22.85
C GLY A 470 14.58 12.22 -21.82
N ALA A 471 15.17 13.40 -21.93
CA ALA A 471 16.15 13.89 -20.98
C ALA A 471 15.47 14.23 -19.64
N LEU A 472 16.09 13.84 -18.53
CA LEU A 472 15.56 14.06 -17.19
C LEU A 472 15.64 15.55 -16.79
N LEU A 473 14.52 16.07 -16.32
CA LEU A 473 14.39 17.46 -15.83
C LEU A 473 14.27 17.52 -14.30
N GLY A 474 13.70 16.50 -13.69
CA GLY A 474 13.43 16.43 -12.27
C GLY A 474 12.60 15.22 -11.89
N HIS A 475 12.17 15.18 -10.64
CA HIS A 475 11.32 14.13 -10.12
C HIS A 475 10.26 14.69 -9.16
N GLY A 476 9.19 13.91 -8.93
CA GLY A 476 8.13 14.36 -8.04
C GLY A 476 7.13 13.25 -7.71
N LEU A 477 5.99 13.67 -7.19
CA LEU A 477 4.85 12.81 -6.92
C LEU A 477 3.74 13.13 -7.92
N ALA A 478 3.28 12.13 -8.65
CA ALA A 478 2.13 12.26 -9.54
C ALA A 478 0.87 12.63 -8.74
N ASN A 479 0.01 13.45 -9.32
CA ASN A 479 -1.21 13.91 -8.67
C ASN A 479 -2.48 13.30 -9.28
N GLY A 480 -2.34 12.36 -10.20
CA GLY A 480 -3.43 11.68 -10.88
C GLY A 480 -3.04 10.39 -11.56
N THR A 481 -4.00 9.71 -12.14
CA THR A 481 -3.87 8.58 -13.08
C THR A 481 -3.61 9.09 -14.50
N ALA A 482 -3.26 8.20 -15.44
CA ALA A 482 -3.09 8.59 -16.85
C ALA A 482 -4.38 9.20 -17.44
N ASP A 483 -5.55 8.68 -17.07
CA ASP A 483 -6.85 9.22 -17.53
C ASP A 483 -7.08 10.65 -17.01
N GLU A 484 -6.70 10.94 -15.77
CA GLU A 484 -6.79 12.29 -15.19
C GLU A 484 -5.78 13.24 -15.84
N PHE A 485 -4.58 12.78 -16.18
CA PHE A 485 -3.62 13.55 -16.96
C PHE A 485 -4.16 13.91 -18.33
N THR A 486 -4.92 13.01 -18.96
CA THR A 486 -5.57 13.25 -20.26
C THR A 486 -6.77 14.21 -20.12
N GLY A 487 -7.56 14.06 -19.06
CA GLY A 487 -8.82 14.80 -18.87
C GLY A 487 -8.65 16.21 -18.35
N PHE A 488 -7.58 16.52 -17.61
CA PHE A 488 -7.39 17.81 -16.98
C PHE A 488 -6.48 18.73 -17.80
N THR A 489 -6.88 19.99 -17.91
CA THR A 489 -6.08 21.07 -18.53
C THR A 489 -5.54 22.07 -17.51
N LYS A 490 -6.04 22.05 -16.29
CA LYS A 490 -5.68 22.96 -15.19
C LYS A 490 -5.35 22.18 -13.92
N GLY A 491 -4.60 22.81 -13.02
CA GLY A 491 -4.20 22.22 -11.76
C GLY A 491 -2.81 21.57 -11.82
N ILE A 492 -2.34 21.11 -10.66
CA ILE A 492 -1.02 20.51 -10.51
C ILE A 492 -1.09 19.04 -10.94
N ALA A 493 -0.31 18.70 -11.96
CA ALA A 493 -0.13 17.34 -12.46
C ALA A 493 0.93 16.56 -11.66
N VAL A 494 2.08 17.23 -11.39
CA VAL A 494 3.15 16.64 -10.57
C VAL A 494 3.58 17.63 -9.49
N LYS A 495 3.61 17.16 -8.26
CA LYS A 495 4.23 17.87 -7.12
C LYS A 495 5.73 17.59 -7.15
N THR A 496 6.48 18.46 -7.79
CA THR A 496 7.94 18.34 -7.94
C THR A 496 8.63 18.31 -6.58
N ARG A 497 9.59 17.43 -6.42
CA ARG A 497 10.41 17.23 -5.22
C ARG A 497 11.85 17.62 -5.42
N GLY A 498 12.36 17.52 -6.64
CA GLY A 498 13.67 17.93 -7.05
C GLY A 498 13.68 18.33 -8.52
N GLY A 499 14.52 19.32 -8.87
CA GLY A 499 14.74 19.78 -10.23
C GLY A 499 16.23 19.76 -10.55
N LEU A 500 16.59 19.28 -11.72
CA LEU A 500 17.98 19.16 -12.15
C LEU A 500 18.37 20.42 -12.90
N SER A 501 19.12 21.31 -12.26
CA SER A 501 19.82 22.39 -12.94
C SER A 501 20.84 21.81 -13.94
N LEU A 502 20.98 22.49 -15.09
CA LEU A 502 21.97 22.13 -16.12
C LEU A 502 23.38 22.25 -15.57
#